data_24108219359ada46e0dd4f66be74330f
#
_entry.id   24108219359ada46e0dd4f66be74330f
#
_cell.length_a   1.000
_cell.length_b   1.000
_cell.length_c   1.000
_cell.angle_alpha   90.00
_cell.angle_beta   90.00
_cell.angle_gamma   90.00
#
_symmetry.space_group_name_H-M   'P 1'
#
loop_
_entity.id
_entity.type
_entity.pdbx_description
1 polymer ?
#
loop_
_entity_poly.entity_id
_entity_poly.type
_entity_poly.pdbx_seq_one_letter_code
_entity_poly.pdbx_strand_id
1 'polypeptide(L)'
;EINTDNISAKDEFKEIKYILQKINDYVFQSPIGVMYNVELITEYIRNRVIYEGENYRNATLTLVRSKLNQNFVIVNDEYWRCYTWIDGKTYETTSDPEVFYEAGKAVGKFQHLLEGFHTRCLTDNIKNFHNTPYRYETFRDVVKIDDLDRASECKKEIEFIKKRANKMSVITDALAEKRIPRRVVHNDTKQIGRASC
;
A
#
# COMPACT_ATOMS: atom_id res chain seq x y z
N GLU A 1 10.35 -5.47 27.54
CA GLU A 1 9.13 -5.79 28.32
C GLU A 1 7.95 -5.07 27.66
N ILE A 2 6.94 -5.85 27.30
CA ILE A 2 5.68 -5.38 26.71
C ILE A 2 4.74 -5.06 27.87
N ASN A 3 4.05 -3.94 27.82
CA ASN A 3 3.05 -3.59 28.84
C ASN A 3 1.82 -4.50 28.65
N THR A 4 1.56 -5.37 29.63
CA THR A 4 0.53 -6.42 29.62
C THR A 4 -0.75 -6.05 30.38
N ASP A 5 -0.95 -4.80 30.78
CA ASP A 5 -1.97 -4.41 31.78
C ASP A 5 -3.43 -4.43 31.32
N ASN A 6 -3.75 -4.97 30.13
CA ASN A 6 -5.13 -5.04 29.60
C ASN A 6 -5.58 -6.43 29.10
N ILE A 7 -5.07 -7.51 29.70
CA ILE A 7 -5.53 -8.87 29.36
C ILE A 7 -6.53 -9.33 30.42
N SER A 8 -7.80 -9.40 30.06
CA SER A 8 -8.85 -10.03 30.87
C SER A 8 -8.54 -11.51 31.12
N ALA A 9 -8.58 -11.95 32.37
CA ALA A 9 -8.15 -13.26 32.87
C ALA A 9 -9.00 -14.48 32.44
N LYS A 10 -9.64 -14.45 31.27
CA LYS A 10 -10.46 -15.56 30.74
C LYS A 10 -10.16 -15.98 29.31
N ASP A 11 -9.20 -15.35 28.64
CA ASP A 11 -8.74 -15.84 27.34
C ASP A 11 -7.61 -16.86 27.60
N GLU A 12 -7.80 -18.11 27.15
CA GLU A 12 -6.73 -19.09 27.02
C GLU A 12 -5.52 -18.40 26.40
N PHE A 13 -4.31 -18.64 26.90
CA PHE A 13 -3.06 -18.06 26.43
C PHE A 13 -2.87 -18.31 24.93
N LYS A 14 -3.48 -17.48 24.10
CA LYS A 14 -3.28 -17.52 22.68
C LYS A 14 -1.94 -16.85 22.38
N GLU A 15 -1.01 -17.63 21.85
CA GLU A 15 0.30 -17.11 21.45
C GLU A 15 0.12 -15.92 20.50
N ILE A 16 0.56 -14.73 20.92
CA ILE A 16 0.51 -13.53 20.09
C ILE A 16 1.76 -13.50 19.22
N LYS A 17 1.58 -13.61 17.91
CA LYS A 17 2.66 -13.52 16.93
C LYS A 17 2.82 -12.10 16.43
N TYR A 18 4.05 -11.72 16.16
CA TYR A 18 4.40 -10.40 15.66
C TYR A 18 5.22 -10.51 14.37
N ILE A 19 5.14 -9.49 13.54
CA ILE A 19 6.03 -9.31 12.40
C ILE A 19 6.91 -8.10 12.69
N LEU A 20 8.22 -8.33 12.72
CA LEU A 20 9.23 -7.28 12.71
C LEU A 20 9.72 -7.11 11.27
N GLN A 21 9.63 -5.89 10.74
CA GLN A 21 9.93 -5.63 9.34
C GLN A 21 10.83 -4.39 9.20
N LYS A 22 11.92 -4.54 8.45
CA LYS A 22 12.74 -3.42 7.99
C LYS A 22 11.99 -2.67 6.87
N ILE A 23 11.97 -1.35 6.95
CA ILE A 23 11.46 -0.48 5.88
C ILE A 23 12.58 -0.27 4.87
N ASN A 24 12.31 -0.51 3.60
CA ASN A 24 13.28 -0.29 2.54
C ASN A 24 13.38 1.20 2.22
N ASP A 25 14.38 1.87 2.76
CA ASP A 25 14.64 3.31 2.60
C ASP A 25 15.20 3.69 1.23
N TYR A 26 15.73 2.73 0.48
CA TYR A 26 16.08 2.93 -0.92
C TYR A 26 14.84 3.18 -1.80
N VAL A 27 13.76 2.45 -1.54
CA VAL A 27 12.48 2.61 -2.27
C VAL A 27 11.66 3.76 -1.68
N PHE A 28 11.55 3.79 -0.36
CA PHE A 28 10.79 4.78 0.39
C PHE A 28 11.73 5.83 0.96
N GLN A 29 11.97 6.90 0.19
CA GLN A 29 12.90 7.96 0.57
C GLN A 29 12.54 8.68 1.89
N SER A 30 11.33 8.48 2.40
CA SER A 30 10.85 8.95 3.70
C SER A 30 10.21 7.84 4.50
N PRO A 31 11.00 6.96 5.18
CA PRO A 31 10.43 5.92 6.05
C PRO A 31 9.49 6.47 7.13
N ILE A 32 9.79 7.65 7.67
CA ILE A 32 8.93 8.36 8.63
C ILE A 32 7.58 8.72 7.99
N GLY A 33 7.61 9.23 6.75
CA GLY A 33 6.40 9.54 6.00
C GLY A 33 5.56 8.29 5.69
N VAL A 34 6.21 7.15 5.41
CA VAL A 34 5.52 5.85 5.26
C VAL A 34 4.80 5.50 6.56
N MET A 35 5.49 5.57 7.70
CA MET A 35 4.91 5.20 8.99
C MET A 35 3.80 6.15 9.43
N TYR A 36 3.92 7.44 9.11
CA TYR A 36 2.86 8.42 9.31
C TYR A 36 1.60 8.05 8.51
N ASN A 37 1.74 7.73 7.23
CA ASN A 37 0.62 7.30 6.40
C ASN A 37 -0.01 6.00 6.91
N VAL A 38 0.81 5.00 7.27
CA VAL A 38 0.31 3.72 7.80
C VAL A 38 -0.50 3.94 9.07
N GLU A 39 -0.03 4.77 9.99
CA GLU A 39 -0.74 5.08 11.23
C GLU A 39 -2.09 5.76 10.96
N LEU A 40 -2.09 6.83 10.17
CA LEU A 40 -3.33 7.55 9.83
C LEU A 40 -4.38 6.65 9.17
N ILE A 41 -3.96 5.84 8.21
CA ILE A 41 -4.88 4.95 7.47
C ILE A 41 -5.40 3.84 8.37
N THR A 42 -4.54 3.20 9.16
CA THR A 42 -4.96 2.09 10.03
C THR A 42 -5.86 2.57 11.17
N GLU A 43 -5.60 3.75 11.74
CA GLU A 43 -6.48 4.35 12.74
C GLU A 43 -7.84 4.75 12.17
N TYR A 44 -7.84 5.37 10.98
CA TYR A 44 -9.09 5.75 10.32
C TYR A 44 -9.96 4.52 10.01
N ILE A 45 -9.38 3.47 9.42
CA ILE A 45 -10.08 2.21 9.13
C ILE A 45 -10.62 1.60 10.43
N ARG A 46 -9.81 1.53 11.49
CA ARG A 46 -10.25 0.97 12.79
C ARG A 46 -11.44 1.71 13.34
N ASN A 47 -11.38 3.04 13.37
CA ASN A 47 -12.49 3.88 13.87
C ASN A 47 -13.75 3.70 13.03
N ARG A 48 -13.61 3.57 11.71
CA ARG A 48 -14.72 3.35 10.79
C ARG A 48 -15.38 2.00 11.02
N VAL A 49 -14.61 0.94 11.16
CA VAL A 49 -15.10 -0.43 11.44
C VAL A 49 -15.82 -0.49 12.80
N ILE A 50 -15.28 0.17 13.83
CA ILE A 50 -15.94 0.28 15.14
C ILE A 50 -17.27 1.04 15.00
N TYR A 51 -17.30 2.13 14.26
CA TYR A 51 -18.52 2.91 14.02
C TYR A 51 -19.59 2.09 13.30
N GLU A 52 -19.19 1.22 12.38
CA GLU A 52 -20.07 0.30 11.65
C GLU A 52 -20.50 -0.94 12.48
N GLY A 53 -20.03 -1.05 13.73
CA GLY A 53 -20.37 -2.16 14.65
C GLY A 53 -19.68 -3.48 14.32
N GLU A 54 -18.63 -3.46 13.47
CA GLU A 54 -17.87 -4.63 13.09
C GLU A 54 -16.65 -4.87 14.00
N ASN A 55 -16.12 -6.10 13.95
CA ASN A 55 -14.89 -6.45 14.69
C ASN A 55 -13.65 -5.87 14.01
N TYR A 56 -12.96 -4.98 14.70
CA TYR A 56 -11.79 -4.27 14.19
C TYR A 56 -10.48 -5.08 14.23
N ARG A 57 -10.42 -6.20 14.97
CA ARG A 57 -9.15 -6.92 15.25
C ARG A 57 -8.38 -7.34 13.99
N ASN A 58 -9.09 -7.71 12.93
CA ASN A 58 -8.50 -8.14 11.65
C ASN A 58 -8.83 -7.21 10.49
N ALA A 59 -9.36 -6.01 10.77
CA ALA A 59 -9.77 -5.09 9.72
C ALA A 59 -8.57 -4.38 9.08
N THR A 60 -7.46 -4.23 9.82
CA THR A 60 -6.25 -3.57 9.36
C THR A 60 -5.05 -3.97 10.23
N LEU A 61 -3.85 -3.58 9.83
CA LEU A 61 -2.63 -3.79 10.62
C LEU A 61 -2.75 -3.12 11.99
N THR A 62 -2.33 -3.82 13.03
CA THR A 62 -2.18 -3.25 14.38
C THR A 62 -0.70 -3.04 14.66
N LEU A 63 -0.28 -1.77 14.65
CA LEU A 63 1.10 -1.40 14.95
C LEU A 63 1.43 -1.62 16.42
N VAL A 64 2.60 -2.19 16.68
CA VAL A 64 3.17 -2.34 18.01
C VAL A 64 4.07 -1.12 18.25
N ARG A 65 3.79 -0.39 19.33
CA ARG A 65 4.56 0.80 19.67
C ARG A 65 5.83 0.43 20.43
N SER A 66 6.87 1.20 20.20
CA SER A 66 8.11 1.11 21.01
C SER A 66 7.87 1.58 22.45
N LYS A 67 8.84 1.32 23.36
CA LYS A 67 8.82 1.85 24.75
C LYS A 67 8.71 3.39 24.81
N LEU A 68 9.12 4.10 23.73
CA LEU A 68 8.99 5.54 23.60
C LEU A 68 7.68 5.96 22.89
N ASN A 69 6.72 5.06 22.79
CA ASN A 69 5.42 5.27 22.12
C ASN A 69 5.51 5.63 20.62
N GLN A 70 6.59 5.24 19.95
CA GLN A 70 6.79 5.46 18.51
C GLN A 70 6.30 4.26 17.71
N ASN A 71 5.82 4.46 16.49
CA ASN A 71 5.34 3.42 15.58
C ASN A 71 6.46 2.78 14.73
N PHE A 72 7.70 3.20 14.92
CA PHE A 72 8.92 2.62 14.36
C PHE A 72 10.11 2.80 15.33
N VAL A 73 11.21 2.11 15.06
CA VAL A 73 12.49 2.30 15.73
C VAL A 73 13.61 2.39 14.70
N ILE A 74 14.70 3.07 15.07
CA ILE A 74 15.92 3.15 14.25
C ILE A 74 16.99 2.32 14.97
N VAL A 75 17.56 1.35 14.25
CA VAL A 75 18.64 0.49 14.75
C VAL A 75 19.71 0.44 13.65
N ASN A 76 20.93 0.87 13.95
CA ASN A 76 22.06 0.93 13.00
C ASN A 76 21.68 1.68 11.70
N ASP A 77 21.06 2.85 11.84
CA ASP A 77 20.57 3.70 10.74
C ASP A 77 19.47 3.05 9.87
N GLU A 78 18.91 1.94 10.29
CA GLU A 78 17.83 1.24 9.62
C GLU A 78 16.50 1.44 10.34
N TYR A 79 15.42 1.66 9.57
CA TYR A 79 14.07 1.84 10.09
C TYR A 79 13.35 0.52 10.19
N TRP A 80 12.82 0.22 11.38
CA TRP A 80 12.11 -1.02 11.68
C TRP A 80 10.73 -0.72 12.23
N ARG A 81 9.73 -1.50 11.79
CA ARG A 81 8.37 -1.46 12.33
C ARG A 81 7.95 -2.84 12.82
N CYS A 82 7.04 -2.84 13.79
CA CYS A 82 6.45 -4.07 14.32
C CYS A 82 4.92 -3.98 14.25
N TYR A 83 4.27 -5.08 13.90
CA TYR A 83 2.82 -5.21 13.92
C TYR A 83 2.39 -6.63 14.26
N THR A 84 1.15 -6.79 14.74
CA THR A 84 0.62 -8.09 15.09
C THR A 84 0.41 -8.94 13.83
N TRP A 85 0.72 -10.22 13.95
CA TRP A 85 0.44 -11.19 12.90
C TRP A 85 -1.08 -11.31 12.70
N ILE A 86 -1.50 -11.38 11.44
CA ILE A 86 -2.87 -11.68 11.04
C ILE A 86 -2.87 -13.10 10.49
N ASP A 87 -3.63 -14.00 11.15
CA ASP A 87 -3.78 -15.37 10.66
C ASP A 87 -4.51 -15.40 9.33
N GLY A 88 -3.98 -16.16 8.38
CA GLY A 88 -4.56 -16.28 7.06
C GLY A 88 -3.82 -17.28 6.19
N LYS A 89 -4.47 -17.69 5.10
CA LYS A 89 -3.88 -18.54 4.08
C LYS A 89 -3.28 -17.66 2.99
N THR A 90 -1.99 -17.86 2.69
CA THR A 90 -1.30 -17.18 1.59
C THR A 90 -1.39 -18.01 0.32
N TYR A 91 -1.73 -17.36 -0.78
CA TYR A 91 -1.72 -17.96 -2.11
C TYR A 91 -0.61 -17.29 -2.93
N GLU A 92 0.37 -18.07 -3.41
CA GLU A 92 1.39 -17.56 -4.34
C GLU A 92 0.83 -17.48 -5.76
N THR A 93 0.04 -18.48 -6.14
CA THR A 93 -0.71 -18.53 -7.38
C THR A 93 -2.05 -19.21 -7.11
N THR A 94 -3.07 -18.85 -7.84
CA THR A 94 -4.37 -19.53 -7.77
C THR A 94 -5.08 -19.45 -9.11
N SER A 95 -5.84 -20.50 -9.44
CA SER A 95 -6.82 -20.51 -10.52
C SER A 95 -8.25 -20.58 -10.01
N ASP A 96 -8.43 -20.53 -8.68
CA ASP A 96 -9.74 -20.59 -8.03
C ASP A 96 -10.46 -19.24 -8.16
N PRO A 97 -11.60 -19.17 -8.88
CA PRO A 97 -12.37 -17.94 -9.05
C PRO A 97 -12.87 -17.34 -7.72
N GLU A 98 -13.13 -18.19 -6.71
CA GLU A 98 -13.61 -17.72 -5.40
C GLU A 98 -12.53 -16.91 -4.68
N VAL A 99 -11.26 -17.30 -4.78
CA VAL A 99 -10.13 -16.54 -4.23
C VAL A 99 -10.04 -15.15 -4.89
N PHE A 100 -10.24 -15.08 -6.20
CA PHE A 100 -10.27 -13.79 -6.92
C PHE A 100 -11.46 -12.93 -6.52
N TYR A 101 -12.63 -13.54 -6.33
CA TYR A 101 -13.82 -12.85 -5.88
C TYR A 101 -13.63 -12.23 -4.50
N GLU A 102 -13.15 -13.00 -3.52
CA GLU A 102 -12.88 -12.52 -2.16
C GLU A 102 -11.76 -11.46 -2.14
N ALA A 103 -10.72 -11.59 -2.95
CA ALA A 103 -9.69 -10.56 -3.10
C ALA A 103 -10.28 -9.24 -3.64
N GLY A 104 -11.13 -9.32 -4.66
CA GLY A 104 -11.83 -8.15 -5.21
C GLY A 104 -12.74 -7.48 -4.18
N LYS A 105 -13.46 -8.27 -3.40
CA LYS A 105 -14.33 -7.82 -2.30
C LYS A 105 -13.52 -7.13 -1.20
N ALA A 106 -12.35 -7.68 -0.82
CA ALA A 106 -11.47 -7.07 0.17
C ALA A 106 -10.95 -5.70 -0.30
N VAL A 107 -10.54 -5.57 -1.57
CA VAL A 107 -10.13 -4.28 -2.16
C VAL A 107 -11.29 -3.29 -2.17
N GLY A 108 -12.51 -3.73 -2.54
CA GLY A 108 -13.70 -2.90 -2.49
C GLY A 108 -14.04 -2.41 -1.08
N LYS A 109 -13.94 -3.31 -0.08
CA LYS A 109 -14.14 -2.97 1.34
C LYS A 109 -13.09 -1.96 1.83
N PHE A 110 -11.82 -2.14 1.47
CA PHE A 110 -10.75 -1.18 1.79
C PHE A 110 -11.06 0.22 1.25
N GLN A 111 -11.50 0.32 -0.01
CA GLN A 111 -11.88 1.59 -0.61
C GLN A 111 -13.11 2.22 0.06
N HIS A 112 -14.11 1.41 0.41
CA HIS A 112 -15.31 1.85 1.13
C HIS A 112 -14.96 2.40 2.52
N LEU A 113 -14.15 1.68 3.29
CA LEU A 113 -13.73 2.10 4.63
C LEU A 113 -12.94 3.42 4.63
N LEU A 114 -12.28 3.75 3.52
CA LEU A 114 -11.54 5.01 3.33
C LEU A 114 -12.37 6.11 2.65
N GLU A 115 -13.66 5.89 2.44
CA GLU A 115 -14.53 6.94 1.93
C GLU A 115 -14.62 8.11 2.92
N GLY A 116 -14.42 9.33 2.40
CA GLY A 116 -14.36 10.54 3.23
C GLY A 116 -13.01 10.84 3.89
N PHE A 117 -12.01 9.98 3.73
CA PHE A 117 -10.67 10.27 4.25
C PHE A 117 -10.04 11.48 3.54
N HIS A 118 -9.47 12.39 4.32
CA HIS A 118 -8.81 13.60 3.80
C HIS A 118 -7.42 13.27 3.20
N THR A 119 -7.36 13.01 1.90
CA THR A 119 -6.13 12.59 1.20
C THR A 119 -4.97 13.59 1.30
N ARG A 120 -5.25 14.86 1.62
CA ARG A 120 -4.22 15.91 1.82
C ARG A 120 -3.36 15.69 3.07
N CYS A 121 -3.80 14.85 3.99
CA CYS A 121 -3.03 14.51 5.19
C CYS A 121 -1.93 13.49 4.89
N LEU A 122 -1.97 12.81 3.75
CA LEU A 122 -0.96 11.83 3.38
C LEU A 122 0.25 12.47 2.73
N THR A 123 1.41 11.88 2.99
CA THR A 123 2.67 12.24 2.32
C THR A 123 2.90 11.37 1.09
N ASP A 124 3.45 11.94 0.02
CA ASP A 124 3.86 11.21 -1.17
C ASP A 124 5.20 10.52 -0.91
N ASN A 125 5.18 9.21 -0.68
CA ASN A 125 6.38 8.42 -0.33
C ASN A 125 7.20 8.00 -1.55
N ILE A 126 6.59 7.91 -2.74
CA ILE A 126 7.27 7.62 -4.01
C ILE A 126 6.80 8.66 -5.03
N LYS A 127 7.68 9.60 -5.34
CA LYS A 127 7.37 10.67 -6.29
C LYS A 127 7.00 10.11 -7.67
N ASN A 128 5.91 10.62 -8.25
CA ASN A 128 5.43 10.25 -9.57
C ASN A 128 5.14 8.76 -9.77
N PHE A 129 4.81 8.01 -8.70
CA PHE A 129 4.64 6.55 -8.77
C PHE A 129 3.63 6.11 -9.84
N HIS A 130 2.45 6.75 -9.88
CA HIS A 130 1.40 6.49 -10.87
C HIS A 130 1.14 7.67 -11.82
N ASN A 131 2.12 8.55 -12.01
CA ASN A 131 2.05 9.64 -12.98
C ASN A 131 2.38 9.10 -14.38
N THR A 132 1.35 8.66 -15.12
CA THR A 132 1.53 8.06 -16.45
C THR A 132 2.17 8.99 -17.47
N PRO A 133 1.84 10.30 -17.55
CA PRO A 133 2.58 11.26 -18.39
C PRO A 133 4.07 11.29 -18.09
N TYR A 134 4.46 11.39 -16.81
CA TYR A 134 5.85 11.36 -16.38
C TYR A 134 6.56 10.04 -16.77
N ARG A 135 5.88 8.90 -16.58
CA ARG A 135 6.41 7.60 -17.00
C ARG A 135 6.60 7.51 -18.51
N TYR A 136 5.69 8.12 -19.30
CA TYR A 136 5.80 8.16 -20.74
C TYR A 136 7.01 9.02 -21.20
N GLU A 137 7.25 10.18 -20.60
CA GLU A 137 8.47 10.97 -20.87
C GLU A 137 9.75 10.18 -20.55
N THR A 138 9.83 9.55 -19.37
CA THR A 138 10.96 8.68 -19.03
C THR A 138 11.14 7.55 -20.07
N PHE A 139 10.04 6.92 -20.50
CA PHE A 139 10.09 5.89 -21.54
C PHE A 139 10.65 6.43 -22.86
N ARG A 140 10.22 7.62 -23.30
CA ARG A 140 10.72 8.26 -24.51
C ARG A 140 12.22 8.51 -24.46
N ASP A 141 12.70 9.01 -23.32
CA ASP A 141 14.11 9.30 -23.11
C ASP A 141 14.95 8.01 -23.14
N VAL A 142 14.53 6.95 -22.46
CA VAL A 142 15.21 5.66 -22.48
C VAL A 142 15.25 5.07 -23.88
N VAL A 143 14.14 5.10 -24.65
CA VAL A 143 14.10 4.62 -26.03
C VAL A 143 15.01 5.44 -26.94
N LYS A 144 15.15 6.75 -26.69
CA LYS A 144 16.01 7.64 -27.48
C LYS A 144 17.50 7.40 -27.21
N ILE A 145 17.86 7.16 -25.96
CA ILE A 145 19.23 6.90 -25.53
C ILE A 145 19.69 5.51 -25.95
N ASP A 146 18.86 4.50 -25.71
CA ASP A 146 19.05 3.10 -26.09
C ASP A 146 20.45 2.54 -25.78
N ASP A 147 20.99 2.81 -24.62
CA ASP A 147 22.37 2.49 -24.18
C ASP A 147 22.78 1.01 -24.42
N LEU A 148 21.84 0.11 -24.48
CA LEU A 148 22.05 -1.33 -24.61
C LEU A 148 21.58 -1.89 -25.96
N ASP A 149 21.22 -1.02 -26.93
CA ASP A 149 20.71 -1.36 -28.26
C ASP A 149 19.55 -2.38 -28.24
N ARG A 150 18.67 -2.25 -27.22
CA ARG A 150 17.52 -3.15 -27.03
C ARG A 150 16.23 -2.68 -27.69
N ALA A 151 16.15 -1.40 -28.07
CA ALA A 151 14.94 -0.82 -28.68
C ALA A 151 14.61 -1.50 -30.03
N SER A 152 15.62 -1.99 -30.73
CA SER A 152 15.47 -2.73 -31.98
C SER A 152 14.65 -4.02 -31.83
N GLU A 153 14.75 -4.68 -30.67
CA GLU A 153 14.03 -5.92 -30.35
C GLU A 153 12.58 -5.69 -29.93
N CYS A 154 12.25 -4.47 -29.46
CA CYS A 154 10.94 -4.10 -28.89
C CYS A 154 10.16 -3.09 -29.75
N LYS A 155 10.43 -3.03 -31.06
CA LYS A 155 9.85 -2.02 -31.97
C LYS A 155 8.33 -2.02 -31.95
N LYS A 156 7.69 -3.19 -31.90
CA LYS A 156 6.22 -3.32 -31.90
C LYS A 156 5.62 -2.74 -30.62
N GLU A 157 6.21 -3.03 -29.47
CA GLU A 157 5.79 -2.54 -28.15
C GLU A 157 6.02 -1.04 -28.04
N ILE A 158 7.15 -0.54 -28.52
CA ILE A 158 7.46 0.90 -28.56
C ILE A 158 6.42 1.64 -29.38
N GLU A 159 6.12 1.18 -30.60
CA GLU A 159 5.10 1.80 -31.45
C GLU A 159 3.69 1.68 -30.85
N PHE A 160 3.38 0.58 -30.19
CA PHE A 160 2.11 0.41 -29.47
C PHE A 160 1.93 1.48 -28.38
N ILE A 161 2.99 1.77 -27.61
CA ILE A 161 2.99 2.79 -26.55
C ILE A 161 2.91 4.19 -27.18
N LYS A 162 3.73 4.51 -28.18
CA LYS A 162 3.74 5.80 -28.86
C LYS A 162 2.38 6.20 -29.44
N LYS A 163 1.68 5.25 -30.07
CA LYS A 163 0.32 5.48 -30.61
C LYS A 163 -0.72 5.82 -29.57
N ARG A 164 -0.41 5.62 -28.28
CA ARG A 164 -1.31 5.90 -27.15
C ARG A 164 -0.87 7.09 -26.30
N ALA A 165 0.13 7.84 -26.75
CA ALA A 165 0.68 9.00 -26.06
C ALA A 165 -0.40 9.99 -25.58
N ASN A 166 -1.39 10.26 -26.44
CA ASN A 166 -2.51 11.17 -26.15
C ASN A 166 -3.49 10.65 -25.06
N LYS A 167 -3.36 9.39 -24.64
CA LYS A 167 -4.19 8.80 -23.57
C LYS A 167 -3.46 8.74 -22.23
N MET A 168 -2.18 9.09 -22.18
CA MET A 168 -1.37 8.96 -20.97
C MET A 168 -1.81 9.93 -19.86
N SER A 169 -2.38 11.09 -20.21
CA SER A 169 -2.81 12.11 -19.27
C SER A 169 -4.28 11.99 -18.83
N VAL A 170 -5.07 11.07 -19.37
CA VAL A 170 -6.53 10.99 -19.13
C VAL A 170 -6.89 11.04 -17.64
N ILE A 171 -6.18 10.30 -16.78
CA ILE A 171 -6.46 10.28 -15.33
C ILE A 171 -5.92 11.53 -14.64
N THR A 172 -4.71 11.97 -15.00
CA THR A 172 -4.11 13.18 -14.40
C THR A 172 -4.90 14.43 -14.76
N ASP A 173 -5.38 14.53 -16.00
CA ASP A 173 -6.24 15.64 -16.46
C ASP A 173 -7.61 15.59 -15.74
N ALA A 174 -8.22 14.40 -15.64
CA ALA A 174 -9.48 14.24 -14.92
C ALA A 174 -9.39 14.64 -13.44
N LEU A 175 -8.23 14.36 -12.79
CA LEU A 175 -7.96 14.79 -11.42
C LEU A 175 -7.74 16.31 -11.33
N ALA A 176 -6.99 16.91 -12.28
CA ALA A 176 -6.72 18.34 -12.32
C ALA A 176 -8.01 19.14 -12.55
N GLU A 177 -8.85 18.66 -13.45
CA GLU A 177 -10.17 19.25 -13.79
C GLU A 177 -11.27 18.91 -12.78
N LYS A 178 -10.95 18.13 -11.71
CA LYS A 178 -11.90 17.69 -10.68
C LYS A 178 -13.08 16.86 -11.22
N ARG A 179 -12.92 16.23 -12.38
CA ARG A 179 -13.93 15.31 -12.95
C ARG A 179 -14.01 13.99 -12.19
N ILE A 180 -12.92 13.60 -11.54
CA ILE A 180 -12.85 12.47 -10.61
C ILE A 180 -12.31 12.94 -9.26
N PRO A 181 -12.78 12.36 -8.14
CA PRO A 181 -12.27 12.69 -6.82
C PRO A 181 -10.87 12.08 -6.59
N ARG A 182 -10.03 12.78 -5.81
CA ARG A 182 -8.81 12.20 -5.28
C ARG A 182 -9.18 11.27 -4.13
N ARG A 183 -8.74 10.01 -4.19
CA ARG A 183 -9.01 8.98 -3.18
C ARG A 183 -7.71 8.31 -2.73
N VAL A 184 -7.74 7.71 -1.54
CA VAL A 184 -6.68 6.81 -1.10
C VAL A 184 -6.74 5.52 -1.92
N VAL A 185 -5.59 5.08 -2.41
CA VAL A 185 -5.44 3.81 -3.12
C VAL A 185 -4.26 3.05 -2.55
N HIS A 186 -4.34 1.73 -2.58
CA HIS A 186 -3.26 0.87 -2.07
C HIS A 186 -1.99 0.93 -2.94
N ASN A 187 -2.13 1.23 -4.23
CA ASN A 187 -1.07 1.34 -5.24
C ASN A 187 -0.35 0.05 -5.64
N ASP A 188 -0.54 -1.06 -4.95
CA ASP A 188 0.08 -2.36 -5.27
C ASP A 188 -0.87 -3.51 -4.92
N THR A 189 -2.05 -3.51 -5.52
CA THR A 189 -3.04 -4.58 -5.39
C THR A 189 -2.66 -5.74 -6.32
N LYS A 190 -1.70 -6.57 -5.90
CA LYS A 190 -1.35 -7.80 -6.63
C LYS A 190 -2.23 -8.95 -6.18
N GLN A 191 -2.86 -9.61 -7.13
CA GLN A 191 -3.57 -10.87 -6.89
C GLN A 191 -2.62 -12.08 -6.92
N ILE A 192 -1.35 -11.88 -7.27
CA ILE A 192 -0.32 -12.91 -7.32
C ILE A 192 0.71 -12.58 -6.23
N GLY A 193 0.79 -13.46 -5.24
CA GLY A 193 1.79 -13.44 -4.20
C GLY A 193 1.62 -12.37 -3.12
N ARG A 194 0.81 -12.69 -2.13
CA ARG A 194 0.52 -12.02 -0.85
C ARG A 194 -0.68 -11.09 -0.87
N ALA A 195 -1.82 -11.62 -0.44
CA ALA A 195 -2.86 -10.82 0.18
C ALA A 195 -2.39 -10.44 1.60
N SER A 196 -1.62 -9.37 1.72
CA SER A 196 -1.39 -8.69 2.99
C SER A 196 -2.00 -7.30 2.85
N CYS A 197 -3.26 -7.21 3.17
CA CYS A 197 -3.90 -5.94 3.49
C CYS A 197 -3.69 -5.62 4.93
#